data_7e599a13723118bf003c0235a92e9cbf
#
_entry.id   7e599a13723118bf003c0235a92e9cbf
#
_cell.length_a   1.000
_cell.length_b   1.000
_cell.length_c   1.000
_cell.angle_alpha   90.00
_cell.angle_beta   90.00
_cell.angle_gamma   90.00
#
_symmetry.space_group_name_H-M   'P 1'
#
loop_
_entity.id
_entity.type
_entity.pdbx_description
1 polymer ?
#
loop_
_entity_poly.entity_id
_entity_poly.type
_entity_poly.pdbx_seq_one_letter_code
_entity_poly.pdbx_strand_id
1 'polypeptide(L)'
;MVSKIMRTFAQELDAEIGEDFSSDIVKITLIGTLLDRDGLRKNVFKRTLESVPEIDSQCFLMTEDVLTAFMSVISGADSGMEHPLCIGRYTINDGALAWLDGNKLFQRHAVIVGSTGSGKSYTVAALIEKIAELPSCNAILFDIHGEYTPITGENIYHYKIAGPVDRPSDGIMFLPYWLLTYEEMLALMLDRSDANAPNQAMVFSQAVM
;
A
#
# COMPACT_ATOMS: atom_id res chain seq x y z
N MET A 1 10.30 -14.38 21.41
CA MET A 1 9.60 -13.14 21.74
C MET A 1 10.06 -12.04 20.82
N VAL A 2 9.16 -11.26 20.26
CA VAL A 2 9.50 -10.19 19.31
C VAL A 2 9.26 -8.85 19.96
N SER A 3 10.23 -7.95 19.85
CA SER A 3 10.17 -6.63 20.46
C SER A 3 10.55 -5.55 19.46
N LYS A 4 9.92 -4.39 19.58
CA LYS A 4 10.31 -3.19 18.83
C LYS A 4 11.40 -2.47 19.61
N ILE A 5 12.56 -2.28 18.97
CA ILE A 5 13.67 -1.52 19.54
C ILE A 5 13.45 -0.04 19.24
N MET A 6 13.32 0.78 20.27
CA MET A 6 13.31 2.23 20.16
C MET A 6 14.59 2.77 20.78
N ARG A 7 15.43 3.46 20.00
CA ARG A 7 16.54 4.22 20.55
C ARG A 7 15.99 5.43 21.30
N THR A 8 16.24 5.48 22.59
CA THR A 8 16.04 6.70 23.39
C THR A 8 17.40 7.38 23.49
N PHE A 9 17.49 8.66 23.14
CA PHE A 9 18.72 9.39 23.30
C PHE A 9 19.07 9.48 24.80
N ALA A 10 20.30 9.18 25.15
CA ALA A 10 20.82 9.14 26.52
C ALA A 10 20.55 10.44 27.31
N GLN A 11 20.46 11.58 26.63
CA GLN A 11 20.24 12.91 27.24
C GLN A 11 18.91 13.05 28.02
N GLU A 12 17.86 12.27 27.69
CA GLU A 12 16.61 12.33 28.47
C GLU A 12 16.68 11.53 29.79
N LEU A 13 17.54 10.52 29.85
CA LEU A 13 17.70 9.69 31.06
C LEU A 13 18.71 10.28 32.07
N ASP A 14 19.72 11.00 31.61
CA ASP A 14 20.72 11.67 32.45
C ASP A 14 20.08 12.72 33.38
N ALA A 15 18.93 13.29 32.96
CA ALA A 15 18.18 14.26 33.77
C ALA A 15 17.37 13.60 34.92
N GLU A 16 17.03 12.32 34.83
CA GLU A 16 16.26 11.63 35.85
C GLU A 16 17.12 10.82 36.86
N ILE A 17 18.32 10.37 36.45
CA ILE A 17 19.13 9.41 37.25
C ILE A 17 20.36 10.07 37.89
N GLY A 18 20.83 11.22 37.40
CA GLY A 18 21.87 12.01 38.06
C GLY A 18 23.26 11.36 38.13
N GLU A 19 23.52 10.31 37.38
CA GLU A 19 24.82 9.63 37.29
C GLU A 19 25.25 9.50 35.82
N ASP A 20 26.53 9.81 35.59
CA ASP A 20 27.18 9.80 34.28
C ASP A 20 27.40 8.34 33.81
N PHE A 21 26.32 7.67 33.36
CA PHE A 21 26.40 6.34 32.76
C PHE A 21 26.70 6.47 31.26
N SER A 22 27.91 6.18 30.86
CA SER A 22 28.36 6.11 29.45
C SER A 22 27.90 4.82 28.74
N SER A 23 26.74 4.27 29.10
CA SER A 23 26.18 3.05 28.52
C SER A 23 25.05 3.36 27.56
N ASP A 24 25.09 2.78 26.36
CA ASP A 24 24.00 2.86 25.39
C ASP A 24 22.75 2.16 25.94
N ILE A 25 21.68 2.91 26.12
CA ILE A 25 20.42 2.40 26.63
C ILE A 25 19.47 2.15 25.45
N VAL A 26 18.88 0.96 25.41
CA VAL A 26 17.91 0.57 24.38
C VAL A 26 16.56 0.32 25.02
N LYS A 27 15.55 1.11 24.65
CA LYS A 27 14.18 0.88 25.07
C LYS A 27 13.52 -0.16 24.17
N ILE A 28 13.04 -1.25 24.78
CA ILE A 28 12.41 -2.36 24.06
C ILE A 28 10.94 -2.42 24.40
N THR A 29 10.08 -2.45 23.39
CA THR A 29 8.64 -2.68 23.55
C THR A 29 8.28 -4.06 23.01
N LEU A 30 7.68 -4.90 23.84
CA LEU A 30 7.22 -6.22 23.43
C LEU A 30 5.96 -6.09 22.55
N ILE A 31 5.96 -6.74 21.38
CA ILE A 31 4.85 -6.67 20.43
C ILE A 31 4.13 -8.01 20.24
N GLY A 32 4.72 -9.11 20.69
CA GLY A 32 4.13 -10.44 20.57
C GLY A 32 5.14 -11.55 20.76
N THR A 33 4.67 -12.76 20.53
CA THR A 33 5.46 -13.99 20.60
C THR A 33 5.44 -14.69 19.25
N LEU A 34 6.62 -15.03 18.72
CA LEU A 34 6.79 -15.88 17.56
C LEU A 34 7.01 -17.31 18.06
N LEU A 35 6.15 -18.22 17.64
CA LEU A 35 6.21 -19.65 17.97
C LEU A 35 6.64 -20.41 16.72
N ASP A 36 7.60 -21.33 16.88
CA ASP A 36 8.02 -22.21 15.79
C ASP A 36 6.87 -23.12 15.34
N ARG A 37 5.99 -23.47 16.29
CA ARG A 37 4.84 -24.32 16.03
C ARG A 37 3.69 -24.02 16.99
N ASP A 38 2.46 -24.00 16.45
CA ASP A 38 1.21 -24.00 17.23
C ASP A 38 0.25 -25.02 16.60
N GLY A 39 0.14 -26.20 17.19
CA GLY A 39 -0.60 -27.32 16.63
C GLY A 39 0.00 -27.82 15.29
N LEU A 40 -0.76 -27.69 14.22
CA LEU A 40 -0.33 -28.06 12.86
C LEU A 40 0.32 -26.91 12.10
N ARG A 41 0.23 -25.67 12.61
CA ARG A 41 0.80 -24.48 11.97
C ARG A 41 2.24 -24.28 12.42
N LYS A 42 3.11 -23.97 11.48
CA LYS A 42 4.50 -23.55 11.72
C LYS A 42 4.58 -22.02 11.70
N ASN A 43 5.57 -21.49 12.41
CA ASN A 43 5.89 -20.06 12.44
C ASN A 43 4.64 -19.20 12.71
N VAL A 44 4.09 -19.28 13.91
CA VAL A 44 2.86 -18.53 14.28
C VAL A 44 3.22 -17.32 15.09
N PHE A 45 2.85 -16.13 14.63
CA PHE A 45 2.97 -14.91 15.42
C PHE A 45 1.67 -14.61 16.17
N LYS A 46 1.78 -14.53 17.49
CA LYS A 46 0.70 -14.11 18.38
C LYS A 46 1.01 -12.73 18.94
N ARG A 47 0.08 -11.80 18.83
CA ARG A 47 0.20 -10.45 19.41
C ARG A 47 0.08 -10.45 20.93
N THR A 48 -0.32 -11.57 21.50
CA THR A 48 -0.36 -11.78 22.94
C THR A 48 1.00 -12.27 23.45
N LEU A 49 1.42 -11.76 24.60
CA LEU A 49 2.61 -12.24 25.27
C LEU A 49 2.23 -13.49 26.07
N GLU A 50 2.84 -14.62 25.75
CA GLU A 50 2.66 -15.86 26.53
C GLU A 50 3.49 -15.82 27.83
N SER A 51 4.60 -15.08 27.83
CA SER A 51 5.43 -14.85 29.01
C SER A 51 6.09 -13.46 28.92
N VAL A 52 6.38 -12.88 30.06
CA VAL A 52 7.19 -11.66 30.15
C VAL A 52 8.65 -12.09 30.34
N PRO A 53 9.60 -11.51 29.57
CA PRO A 53 11.01 -11.83 29.75
C PRO A 53 11.49 -11.43 31.15
N GLU A 54 12.36 -12.24 31.70
CA GLU A 54 13.06 -11.94 32.93
C GLU A 54 14.10 -10.84 32.73
N ILE A 55 14.58 -10.22 33.81
CA ILE A 55 15.50 -9.07 33.75
C ILE A 55 16.82 -9.44 33.06
N ASP A 56 17.27 -10.68 33.21
CA ASP A 56 18.49 -11.22 32.64
C ASP A 56 18.29 -11.93 31.28
N SER A 57 17.09 -11.81 30.70
CA SER A 57 16.80 -12.40 29.39
C SER A 57 17.68 -11.80 28.29
N GLN A 58 18.31 -12.67 27.50
CA GLN A 58 19.16 -12.25 26.38
C GLN A 58 18.33 -11.64 25.25
N CYS A 59 18.85 -10.55 24.67
CA CYS A 59 18.26 -9.88 23.53
C CYS A 59 19.15 -10.14 22.30
N PHE A 60 18.53 -10.57 21.21
CA PHE A 60 19.19 -10.81 19.93
C PHE A 60 18.59 -9.98 18.83
N LEU A 61 19.43 -9.50 17.91
CA LEU A 61 18.95 -8.92 16.65
C LEU A 61 18.48 -10.08 15.75
N MET A 62 17.37 -9.84 15.05
CA MET A 62 16.92 -10.80 14.04
C MET A 62 17.93 -10.84 12.90
N THR A 63 18.43 -12.04 12.61
CA THR A 63 19.21 -12.30 11.40
C THR A 63 18.29 -12.26 10.18
N GLU A 64 18.90 -12.25 9.00
CA GLU A 64 18.21 -12.18 7.71
C GLU A 64 17.11 -13.23 7.57
N ASP A 65 17.44 -14.49 7.85
CA ASP A 65 16.52 -15.63 7.76
C ASP A 65 15.35 -15.49 8.76
N VAL A 66 15.66 -15.11 10.01
CA VAL A 66 14.64 -14.94 11.04
C VAL A 66 13.75 -13.76 10.75
N LEU A 67 14.29 -12.65 10.22
CA LEU A 67 13.50 -11.48 9.83
C LEU A 67 12.59 -11.83 8.65
N THR A 68 13.09 -12.53 7.65
CA THR A 68 12.29 -12.99 6.50
C THR A 68 11.16 -13.90 6.95
N ALA A 69 11.45 -14.90 7.79
CA ALA A 69 10.44 -15.80 8.33
C ALA A 69 9.39 -15.04 9.18
N PHE A 70 9.82 -14.10 10.01
CA PHE A 70 8.92 -13.28 10.82
C PHE A 70 8.00 -12.41 9.96
N MET A 71 8.54 -11.78 8.93
CA MET A 71 7.76 -10.91 8.05
C MET A 71 6.83 -11.70 7.14
N SER A 72 7.21 -12.90 6.68
CA SER A 72 6.33 -13.80 5.93
C SER A 72 5.13 -14.23 6.76
N VAL A 73 5.35 -14.51 8.04
CA VAL A 73 4.28 -14.87 8.99
C VAL A 73 3.32 -13.69 9.24
N ILE A 74 3.85 -12.47 9.45
CA ILE A 74 3.01 -11.28 9.66
C ILE A 74 2.20 -10.95 8.42
N SER A 75 2.80 -11.05 7.24
CA SER A 75 2.12 -10.82 5.97
C SER A 75 1.13 -11.94 5.65
N GLY A 76 1.29 -13.12 6.26
CA GLY A 76 0.52 -14.32 6.01
C GLY A 76 1.06 -15.12 4.80
N ALA A 77 2.26 -14.82 4.28
CA ALA A 77 2.86 -15.51 3.15
C ALA A 77 3.03 -17.01 3.40
N ASP A 78 3.35 -17.41 4.64
CA ASP A 78 3.47 -18.82 5.06
C ASP A 78 2.12 -19.54 5.22
N SER A 79 1.01 -18.84 5.17
CA SER A 79 -0.33 -19.42 5.44
C SER A 79 -0.98 -20.05 4.22
N GLY A 80 -0.23 -20.31 3.14
CA GLY A 80 -0.76 -20.84 1.88
C GLY A 80 -1.46 -19.78 1.05
N MET A 81 -0.88 -18.58 0.97
CA MET A 81 -1.35 -17.55 0.03
C MET A 81 -1.33 -18.10 -1.39
N GLU A 82 -2.46 -17.98 -2.05
CA GLU A 82 -2.55 -18.30 -3.47
C GLU A 82 -1.71 -17.31 -4.31
N HIS A 83 -1.57 -16.07 -3.85
CA HIS A 83 -0.93 -14.99 -4.60
C HIS A 83 -0.09 -14.06 -3.71
N PRO A 84 1.11 -14.48 -3.25
CA PRO A 84 2.01 -13.60 -2.50
C PRO A 84 2.62 -12.56 -3.44
N LEU A 85 2.52 -11.28 -3.08
CA LEU A 85 3.13 -10.16 -3.81
C LEU A 85 4.42 -9.73 -3.14
N CYS A 86 5.56 -9.95 -3.78
CA CYS A 86 6.83 -9.38 -3.33
C CYS A 86 6.94 -7.93 -3.80
N ILE A 87 6.89 -6.99 -2.85
CA ILE A 87 6.95 -5.55 -3.14
C ILE A 87 8.37 -4.97 -3.05
N GLY A 88 9.34 -5.73 -2.60
CA GLY A 88 10.72 -5.28 -2.46
C GLY A 88 11.48 -5.97 -1.35
N ARG A 89 12.44 -5.25 -0.79
CA ARG A 89 13.32 -5.71 0.29
C ARG A 89 13.28 -4.72 1.44
N TYR A 90 13.57 -5.20 2.64
CA TYR A 90 13.68 -4.32 3.80
C TYR A 90 15.00 -3.55 3.79
N THR A 91 14.95 -2.24 3.98
CA THR A 91 16.17 -1.39 4.05
C THR A 91 17.09 -1.72 5.22
N ILE A 92 16.57 -2.37 6.26
CA ILE A 92 17.36 -2.79 7.43
C ILE A 92 18.17 -4.05 7.11
N ASN A 93 17.70 -4.85 6.15
CA ASN A 93 18.33 -6.11 5.76
C ASN A 93 18.00 -6.43 4.30
N ASP A 94 18.96 -6.21 3.41
CA ASP A 94 18.82 -6.35 1.96
C ASP A 94 18.45 -7.78 1.49
N GLY A 95 18.69 -8.79 2.33
CA GLY A 95 18.30 -10.18 2.05
C GLY A 95 16.83 -10.49 2.38
N ALA A 96 16.20 -9.70 3.26
CA ALA A 96 14.84 -9.93 3.71
C ALA A 96 13.82 -9.37 2.72
N LEU A 97 13.01 -10.25 2.11
CA LEU A 97 11.96 -9.88 1.17
C LEU A 97 10.70 -9.40 1.89
N ALA A 98 10.09 -8.36 1.34
CA ALA A 98 8.83 -7.80 1.82
C ALA A 98 7.65 -8.35 1.00
N TRP A 99 6.79 -9.11 1.65
CA TRP A 99 5.64 -9.76 1.05
C TRP A 99 4.33 -9.11 1.50
N LEU A 100 3.39 -8.99 0.57
CA LEU A 100 2.00 -8.61 0.83
C LEU A 100 1.07 -9.76 0.42
N ASP A 101 -0.01 -9.90 1.17
CA ASP A 101 -1.14 -10.74 0.79
C ASP A 101 -1.99 -9.97 -0.22
N GLY A 102 -1.90 -10.35 -1.50
CA GLY A 102 -2.64 -9.71 -2.58
C GLY A 102 -4.16 -9.72 -2.35
N ASN A 103 -4.71 -10.85 -1.86
CA ASN A 103 -6.13 -10.94 -1.56
C ASN A 103 -6.56 -9.93 -0.50
N LYS A 104 -5.80 -9.79 0.59
CA LYS A 104 -6.12 -8.80 1.63
C LYS A 104 -5.91 -7.37 1.17
N LEU A 105 -4.89 -7.13 0.36
CA LEU A 105 -4.60 -5.79 -0.17
C LEU A 105 -5.74 -5.30 -1.06
N PHE A 106 -6.23 -6.14 -1.99
CA PHE A 106 -7.21 -5.74 -2.99
C PHE A 106 -8.68 -5.89 -2.55
N GLN A 107 -8.94 -6.66 -1.49
CA GLN A 107 -10.28 -6.71 -0.89
C GLN A 107 -10.59 -5.52 0.02
N ARG A 108 -9.61 -4.68 0.33
CA ARG A 108 -9.74 -3.54 1.24
C ARG A 108 -9.13 -2.28 0.63
N HIS A 109 -9.28 -1.17 1.33
CA HIS A 109 -8.67 0.09 0.94
C HIS A 109 -7.19 0.13 1.35
N ALA A 110 -6.35 0.63 0.45
CA ALA A 110 -4.95 0.94 0.71
C ALA A 110 -4.67 2.39 0.34
N VAL A 111 -3.81 3.05 1.09
CA VAL A 111 -3.40 4.43 0.84
C VAL A 111 -1.89 4.50 0.81
N ILE A 112 -1.33 5.05 -0.27
CA ILE A 112 0.10 5.31 -0.43
C ILE A 112 0.33 6.81 -0.28
N VAL A 113 1.00 7.20 0.79
CA VAL A 113 1.26 8.60 1.12
C VAL A 113 2.76 8.88 1.20
N GLY A 114 3.15 10.10 0.88
CA GLY A 114 4.54 10.54 0.94
C GLY A 114 4.71 11.92 0.30
N SER A 115 5.83 12.57 0.54
CA SER A 115 6.22 13.84 -0.09
C SER A 115 6.50 13.67 -1.58
N THR A 116 6.60 14.77 -2.30
CA THR A 116 7.04 14.76 -3.71
C THR A 116 8.44 14.15 -3.82
N GLY A 117 8.65 13.25 -4.79
CA GLY A 117 9.92 12.54 -4.97
C GLY A 117 10.15 11.36 -4.04
N SER A 118 9.22 11.01 -3.14
CA SER A 118 9.36 9.87 -2.22
C SER A 118 9.16 8.50 -2.86
N GLY A 119 8.81 8.42 -4.15
CA GLY A 119 8.59 7.18 -4.87
C GLY A 119 7.17 6.64 -4.83
N LYS A 120 6.14 7.45 -4.48
CA LYS A 120 4.72 7.02 -4.48
C LYS A 120 4.28 6.40 -5.79
N SER A 121 4.46 7.15 -6.89
CA SER A 121 4.07 6.71 -8.24
C SER A 121 4.86 5.47 -8.66
N TYR A 122 6.14 5.41 -8.31
CA TYR A 122 6.96 4.23 -8.57
C TYR A 122 6.47 2.98 -7.80
N THR A 123 6.06 3.15 -6.54
CA THR A 123 5.48 2.07 -5.74
C THR A 123 4.16 1.57 -6.35
N VAL A 124 3.31 2.48 -6.82
CA VAL A 124 2.06 2.13 -7.51
C VAL A 124 2.36 1.39 -8.82
N ALA A 125 3.33 1.88 -9.61
CA ALA A 125 3.76 1.24 -10.85
C ALA A 125 4.24 -0.21 -10.61
N ALA A 126 5.11 -0.41 -9.62
CA ALA A 126 5.60 -1.74 -9.25
C ALA A 126 4.47 -2.69 -8.80
N LEU A 127 3.46 -2.15 -8.08
CA LEU A 127 2.27 -2.93 -7.71
C LEU A 127 1.45 -3.33 -8.94
N ILE A 128 1.24 -2.42 -9.89
CA ILE A 128 0.49 -2.69 -11.13
C ILE A 128 1.18 -3.78 -11.96
N GLU A 129 2.50 -3.70 -12.12
CA GLU A 129 3.28 -4.73 -12.81
C GLU A 129 3.10 -6.10 -12.15
N LYS A 130 3.16 -6.16 -10.82
CA LYS A 130 2.95 -7.41 -10.08
C LYS A 130 1.52 -7.93 -10.16
N ILE A 131 0.53 -7.05 -10.17
CA ILE A 131 -0.88 -7.41 -10.35
C ILE A 131 -1.12 -8.00 -11.74
N ALA A 132 -0.52 -7.44 -12.77
CA ALA A 132 -0.66 -7.90 -14.15
C ALA A 132 -0.13 -9.33 -14.37
N GLU A 133 0.79 -9.80 -13.52
CA GLU A 133 1.29 -11.17 -13.50
C GLU A 133 0.28 -12.17 -12.90
N LEU A 134 -0.73 -11.70 -12.15
CA LEU A 134 -1.68 -12.56 -11.47
C LEU A 134 -2.79 -13.04 -12.40
N PRO A 135 -3.09 -14.35 -12.44
CA PRO A 135 -4.02 -14.92 -13.42
C PRO A 135 -5.49 -14.55 -13.21
N SER A 136 -5.87 -14.06 -12.03
CA SER A 136 -7.26 -13.80 -11.66
C SER A 136 -7.50 -12.38 -11.16
N CYS A 137 -6.60 -11.46 -11.40
CA CYS A 137 -6.75 -10.07 -10.96
C CYS A 137 -7.23 -9.18 -12.10
N ASN A 138 -8.28 -8.38 -11.82
CA ASN A 138 -8.70 -7.30 -12.70
C ASN A 138 -8.54 -5.99 -11.93
N ALA A 139 -7.80 -5.06 -12.51
CA ALA A 139 -7.57 -3.74 -11.92
C ALA A 139 -7.85 -2.64 -12.95
N ILE A 140 -8.44 -1.55 -12.50
CA ILE A 140 -8.65 -0.35 -13.31
C ILE A 140 -7.90 0.79 -12.64
N LEU A 141 -6.99 1.42 -13.39
CA LEU A 141 -6.24 2.57 -12.95
C LEU A 141 -6.76 3.83 -13.64
N PHE A 142 -7.16 4.81 -12.84
CA PHE A 142 -7.48 6.16 -13.32
C PHE A 142 -6.23 7.04 -13.18
N ASP A 143 -5.52 7.20 -14.31
CA ASP A 143 -4.27 7.96 -14.37
C ASP A 143 -4.53 9.40 -14.81
N ILE A 144 -4.82 10.28 -13.84
CA ILE A 144 -5.17 11.68 -14.09
C ILE A 144 -3.96 12.47 -14.63
N HIS A 145 -2.75 12.07 -14.27
CA HIS A 145 -1.52 12.80 -14.59
C HIS A 145 -0.70 12.17 -15.72
N GLY A 146 -1.08 10.99 -16.21
CA GLY A 146 -0.35 10.28 -17.25
C GLY A 146 0.99 9.71 -16.79
N GLU A 147 1.17 9.47 -15.49
CA GLU A 147 2.43 8.98 -14.93
C GLU A 147 2.70 7.50 -15.24
N TYR A 148 1.65 6.74 -15.52
CA TYR A 148 1.72 5.28 -15.69
C TYR A 148 1.68 4.82 -17.13
N THR A 149 1.63 5.73 -18.08
CA THR A 149 1.70 5.43 -19.55
C THR A 149 2.91 4.59 -19.94
N PRO A 150 4.10 4.71 -19.32
CA PRO A 150 5.26 3.88 -19.65
C PRO A 150 5.15 2.41 -19.24
N ILE A 151 4.21 2.05 -18.37
CA ILE A 151 4.04 0.65 -17.94
C ILE A 151 3.45 -0.13 -19.11
N THR A 152 4.15 -1.17 -19.53
CA THR A 152 3.70 -2.05 -20.63
C THR A 152 3.77 -3.51 -20.20
N GLY A 153 2.87 -4.34 -20.69
CA GLY A 153 2.85 -5.77 -20.39
C GLY A 153 1.74 -6.47 -21.16
N GLU A 154 1.81 -7.78 -21.23
CA GLU A 154 0.87 -8.60 -22.00
C GLU A 154 -0.60 -8.42 -21.55
N ASN A 155 -0.82 -8.14 -20.27
CA ASN A 155 -2.14 -7.96 -19.67
C ASN A 155 -2.44 -6.51 -19.26
N ILE A 156 -1.70 -5.54 -19.81
CA ILE A 156 -1.85 -4.12 -19.51
C ILE A 156 -2.37 -3.40 -20.74
N TYR A 157 -3.54 -2.78 -20.62
CA TYR A 157 -4.20 -2.06 -21.69
C TYR A 157 -4.35 -0.59 -21.29
N HIS A 158 -3.94 0.31 -22.18
CA HIS A 158 -4.06 1.75 -22.00
C HIS A 158 -5.23 2.28 -22.80
N TYR A 159 -6.10 3.02 -22.15
CA TYR A 159 -7.23 3.70 -22.77
C TYR A 159 -7.13 5.20 -22.52
N LYS A 160 -7.26 5.99 -23.60
CA LYS A 160 -7.40 7.44 -23.52
C LYS A 160 -8.86 7.79 -23.75
N ILE A 161 -9.41 8.69 -22.94
CA ILE A 161 -10.73 9.25 -23.20
C ILE A 161 -10.65 10.12 -24.45
N ALA A 162 -11.57 9.91 -25.39
CA ALA A 162 -11.61 10.63 -26.65
C ALA A 162 -11.79 12.13 -26.45
N GLY A 163 -10.95 12.93 -27.14
CA GLY A 163 -11.15 14.36 -27.29
C GLY A 163 -11.97 14.69 -28.54
N PRO A 164 -12.23 15.99 -28.79
CA PRO A 164 -13.11 16.44 -29.89
C PRO A 164 -12.63 16.08 -31.31
N VAL A 165 -11.32 15.84 -31.48
CA VAL A 165 -10.69 15.57 -32.80
C VAL A 165 -10.26 14.12 -32.94
N ASP A 166 -10.39 13.32 -31.90
CA ASP A 166 -9.99 11.92 -31.93
C ASP A 166 -10.95 11.10 -32.81
N ARG A 167 -10.42 10.11 -33.48
CA ARG A 167 -11.18 9.15 -34.26
C ARG A 167 -11.18 7.79 -33.58
N PRO A 168 -12.18 6.94 -33.83
CA PRO A 168 -12.17 5.58 -33.33
C PRO A 168 -10.89 4.85 -33.72
N SER A 169 -10.15 4.40 -32.72
CA SER A 169 -8.95 3.57 -32.87
C SER A 169 -8.73 2.77 -31.61
N ASP A 170 -7.88 1.75 -31.66
CA ASP A 170 -7.53 0.96 -30.49
C ASP A 170 -6.96 1.87 -29.39
N GLY A 171 -7.41 1.64 -28.17
CA GLY A 171 -6.99 2.42 -27.00
C GLY A 171 -7.69 3.79 -26.85
N ILE A 172 -8.64 4.16 -27.71
CA ILE A 172 -9.46 5.37 -27.55
C ILE A 172 -10.86 4.98 -27.10
N MET A 173 -11.27 5.47 -25.96
CA MET A 173 -12.58 5.23 -25.38
C MET A 173 -13.46 6.46 -25.56
N PHE A 174 -14.56 6.30 -26.30
CA PHE A 174 -15.60 7.30 -26.40
C PHE A 174 -16.63 7.10 -25.28
N LEU A 175 -16.94 8.17 -24.60
CA LEU A 175 -18.00 8.15 -23.58
C LEU A 175 -19.35 8.37 -24.29
N PRO A 176 -20.22 7.36 -24.40
CA PRO A 176 -21.52 7.51 -25.05
C PRO A 176 -22.46 8.30 -24.14
N TYR A 177 -22.89 9.50 -24.60
CA TYR A 177 -23.71 10.42 -23.81
C TYR A 177 -25.04 9.80 -23.35
N TRP A 178 -25.60 8.85 -24.12
CA TRP A 178 -26.87 8.16 -23.77
C TRP A 178 -26.76 7.18 -22.60
N LEU A 179 -25.55 6.89 -22.13
CA LEU A 179 -25.32 6.09 -20.91
C LEU A 179 -25.24 6.97 -19.67
N LEU A 180 -25.13 8.29 -19.85
CA LEU A 180 -25.03 9.23 -18.74
C LEU A 180 -26.42 9.61 -18.24
N THR A 181 -26.56 9.68 -16.93
CA THR A 181 -27.71 10.31 -16.30
C THR A 181 -27.67 11.82 -16.51
N TYR A 182 -28.81 12.49 -16.33
CA TYR A 182 -28.89 13.94 -16.42
C TYR A 182 -27.89 14.66 -15.49
N GLU A 183 -27.76 14.17 -14.26
CA GLU A 183 -26.82 14.71 -13.27
C GLU A 183 -25.36 14.55 -13.68
N GLU A 184 -25.00 13.42 -14.27
CA GLU A 184 -23.67 13.15 -14.78
C GLU A 184 -23.35 14.03 -15.99
N MET A 185 -24.31 14.23 -16.89
CA MET A 185 -24.17 15.17 -18.01
C MET A 185 -23.98 16.60 -17.53
N LEU A 186 -24.77 17.06 -16.56
CA LEU A 186 -24.58 18.35 -15.94
C LEU A 186 -23.19 18.51 -15.32
N ALA A 187 -22.71 17.48 -14.62
CA ALA A 187 -21.40 17.52 -13.99
C ALA A 187 -20.25 17.56 -15.00
N LEU A 188 -20.44 16.97 -16.18
CA LEU A 188 -19.46 16.93 -17.25
C LEU A 188 -19.41 18.23 -18.08
N MET A 189 -20.57 18.84 -18.32
CA MET A 189 -20.72 19.96 -19.25
C MET A 189 -20.70 21.34 -18.61
N LEU A 190 -21.01 21.42 -17.31
CA LEU A 190 -21.13 22.69 -16.61
C LEU A 190 -20.05 22.85 -15.55
N ASP A 191 -19.36 23.98 -15.60
CA ASP A 191 -18.50 24.39 -14.50
C ASP A 191 -19.37 24.97 -13.37
N ARG A 192 -19.52 24.20 -12.29
CA ARG A 192 -20.30 24.61 -11.12
C ARG A 192 -19.71 25.80 -10.38
N SER A 193 -18.49 26.20 -10.65
CA SER A 193 -17.84 27.40 -10.10
C SER A 193 -18.18 28.68 -10.87
N ASP A 194 -18.75 28.57 -12.07
CA ASP A 194 -19.20 29.74 -12.85
C ASP A 194 -20.45 30.40 -12.24
N ALA A 195 -20.43 31.70 -12.12
CA ALA A 195 -21.57 32.50 -11.65
C ALA A 195 -22.83 32.29 -12.52
N ASN A 196 -22.68 31.88 -13.77
CA ASN A 196 -23.78 31.59 -14.69
C ASN A 196 -24.22 30.11 -14.67
N ALA A 197 -23.61 29.25 -13.85
CA ALA A 197 -23.95 27.84 -13.79
C ALA A 197 -25.46 27.54 -13.63
N PRO A 198 -26.25 28.29 -12.81
CA PRO A 198 -27.69 28.07 -12.71
C PRO A 198 -28.45 28.35 -14.02
N ASN A 199 -28.05 29.37 -14.75
CA ASN A 199 -28.68 29.71 -16.04
C ASN A 199 -28.32 28.71 -17.12
N GLN A 200 -27.06 28.24 -17.14
CA GLN A 200 -26.60 27.20 -18.04
C GLN A 200 -27.32 25.88 -17.76
N ALA A 201 -27.49 25.49 -16.48
CA ALA A 201 -28.25 24.30 -16.10
C ALA A 201 -29.74 24.38 -16.54
N MET A 202 -30.37 25.55 -16.44
CA MET A 202 -31.74 25.76 -16.91
C MET A 202 -31.86 25.56 -18.43
N VAL A 203 -30.95 26.18 -19.19
CA VAL A 203 -30.92 26.01 -20.67
C VAL A 203 -30.63 24.56 -21.05
N PHE A 204 -29.72 23.92 -20.38
CA PHE A 204 -29.38 22.49 -20.60
C PHE A 204 -30.59 21.60 -20.33
N SER A 205 -31.34 21.85 -19.24
CA SER A 205 -32.53 21.04 -18.94
C SER A 205 -33.60 21.14 -20.00
N GLN A 206 -33.77 22.36 -20.59
CA GLN A 206 -34.73 22.58 -21.68
C GLN A 206 -34.30 21.92 -23.02
N ALA A 207 -33.01 21.71 -23.20
CA ALA A 207 -32.47 21.10 -24.43
C ALA A 207 -32.47 19.59 -24.41
N VAL A 208 -32.43 18.96 -23.21
CA VAL A 208 -32.28 17.48 -23.04
C VAL A 208 -33.61 16.81 -22.67
N MET A 209 -34.60 17.54 -22.13
CA MET A 209 -35.93 17.05 -21.88
C MET A 209 -36.85 17.26 -23.11
#